data_e2880fbb01a90b8407d790feed18bfff
#
_entry.id   e2880fbb01a90b8407d790feed18bfff
#
_cell.length_a   1.000
_cell.length_b   1.000
_cell.length_c   1.000
_cell.angle_alpha   90.00
_cell.angle_beta   90.00
_cell.angle_gamma   90.00
#
_symmetry.space_group_name_H-M   'P 1'
#
loop_
_entity.id
_entity.type
_entity.pdbx_description
1 polymer ?
#
loop_
_entity_poly.entity_id
_entity_poly.type
_entity_poly.pdbx_seq_one_letter_code
_entity_poly.pdbx_strand_id
1 'polypeptide(L)'
;MNLASRLSASTKSGPNANIVAMLSLKLLLLAFFILLTTISKFEEERSRAVMYSVAVAFAGAVPATEGRAVPDAGIGALDQQASLSEQIRALFRQTLPLVEVETAADGRVLRLEVRAHDLFAMGQSDLRPQRGLLLRRLANALTDPRRGPGLYTVEVLHAVPPGDGAAATRLPAARSGTVVRALSALGVPGDRLSTGLWPTRGDPGRIAFEITLPMEELPPNPLAGSAEGDGP
;
A
#
# COMPACT_ATOMS: atom_id res chain seq x y z
N MET A 1 70.62 -46.89 -2.48
CA MET A 1 69.25 -47.20 -2.91
C MET A 1 68.31 -46.63 -1.89
N ASN A 2 67.79 -45.44 -2.12
CA ASN A 2 66.87 -44.74 -1.21
C ASN A 2 65.64 -44.31 -1.97
N LEU A 3 64.53 -45.02 -1.72
CA LEU A 3 63.21 -44.82 -2.25
C LEU A 3 62.30 -44.16 -1.20
N ALA A 4 62.76 -43.05 -0.61
CA ALA A 4 61.97 -42.41 0.44
C ALA A 4 61.93 -40.86 0.33
N SER A 5 61.86 -40.34 -0.90
CA SER A 5 61.89 -38.88 -1.04
C SER A 5 60.91 -38.38 -2.12
N ARG A 6 59.66 -38.86 -2.11
CA ARG A 6 58.61 -38.28 -2.94
C ARG A 6 57.26 -38.47 -2.29
N LEU A 7 56.93 -37.70 -1.30
CA LEU A 7 55.52 -37.38 -0.93
C LEU A 7 55.55 -36.23 0.11
N SER A 8 55.88 -35.06 -0.35
CA SER A 8 55.58 -33.83 0.39
C SER A 8 55.26 -32.75 -0.61
N ALA A 9 54.17 -32.96 -1.34
CA ALA A 9 53.50 -31.84 -2.02
C ALA A 9 52.74 -31.07 -0.95
N SER A 10 53.43 -30.21 -0.23
CA SER A 10 52.84 -29.19 0.59
C SER A 10 52.09 -28.23 -0.34
N THR A 11 50.80 -28.35 -0.41
CA THR A 11 49.93 -27.35 -1.00
C THR A 11 50.01 -26.08 -0.16
N LYS A 12 50.97 -25.21 -0.53
CA LYS A 12 51.06 -23.86 -0.02
C LYS A 12 49.78 -23.12 -0.44
N SER A 13 48.73 -23.20 0.38
CA SER A 13 47.55 -22.39 0.29
C SER A 13 47.97 -20.93 0.51
N GLY A 14 48.22 -20.20 -0.60
CA GLY A 14 48.58 -18.78 -0.50
C GLY A 14 47.47 -17.96 0.13
N PRO A 15 47.77 -16.79 0.73
CA PRO A 15 46.74 -15.92 1.34
C PRO A 15 45.57 -15.57 0.43
N ASN A 16 45.74 -15.69 -0.87
CA ASN A 16 44.72 -15.44 -1.87
C ASN A 16 43.61 -16.52 -1.94
N ALA A 17 43.92 -17.77 -1.57
CA ALA A 17 42.92 -18.86 -1.60
C ALA A 17 41.81 -18.63 -0.55
N ASN A 18 42.17 -18.13 0.63
CA ASN A 18 41.19 -17.79 1.67
C ASN A 18 40.32 -16.59 1.29
N ILE A 19 40.93 -15.60 0.61
CA ILE A 19 40.19 -14.43 0.13
C ILE A 19 39.19 -14.83 -0.95
N VAL A 20 39.60 -15.68 -1.89
CA VAL A 20 38.70 -16.18 -2.96
C VAL A 20 37.59 -17.04 -2.35
N ALA A 21 37.88 -17.90 -1.38
CA ALA A 21 36.86 -18.69 -0.69
C ALA A 21 35.87 -17.80 0.08
N MET A 22 36.33 -16.77 0.79
CA MET A 22 35.45 -15.80 1.45
C MET A 22 34.62 -14.98 0.48
N LEU A 23 35.19 -14.60 -0.68
CA LEU A 23 34.46 -13.89 -1.72
C LEU A 23 33.36 -14.76 -2.33
N SER A 24 33.69 -16.01 -2.64
CA SER A 24 32.73 -16.99 -3.16
C SER A 24 31.59 -17.24 -2.17
N LEU A 25 31.89 -17.36 -0.88
CA LEU A 25 30.89 -17.51 0.17
C LEU A 25 29.96 -16.29 0.24
N LYS A 26 30.52 -15.08 0.19
CA LYS A 26 29.73 -13.83 0.21
C LYS A 26 28.82 -13.71 -1.03
N LEU A 27 29.31 -14.06 -2.21
CA LEU A 27 28.51 -14.04 -3.44
C LEU A 27 27.39 -15.09 -3.41
N LEU A 28 27.66 -16.28 -2.86
CA LEU A 28 26.66 -17.32 -2.70
C LEU A 28 25.56 -16.89 -1.71
N LEU A 29 25.96 -16.25 -0.62
CA LEU A 29 25.05 -15.73 0.39
C LEU A 29 24.20 -14.58 -0.16
N LEU A 30 24.79 -13.69 -0.96
CA LEU A 30 24.08 -12.62 -1.66
C LEU A 30 23.05 -13.19 -2.66
N ALA A 31 23.47 -14.16 -3.48
CA ALA A 31 22.57 -14.82 -4.44
C ALA A 31 21.40 -15.52 -3.74
N PHE A 32 21.66 -16.16 -2.59
CA PHE A 32 20.64 -16.78 -1.78
C PHE A 32 19.62 -15.76 -1.23
N PHE A 33 20.09 -14.61 -0.72
CA PHE A 33 19.19 -13.55 -0.26
C PHE A 33 18.36 -12.95 -1.40
N ILE A 34 18.94 -12.76 -2.58
CA ILE A 34 18.19 -12.30 -3.76
C ILE A 34 17.11 -13.32 -4.13
N LEU A 35 17.43 -14.61 -4.12
CA LEU A 35 16.48 -15.67 -4.40
C LEU A 35 15.34 -15.70 -3.36
N LEU A 36 15.66 -15.60 -2.06
CA LEU A 36 14.66 -15.56 -1.00
C LEU A 36 13.73 -14.34 -1.13
N THR A 37 14.29 -13.16 -1.39
CA THR A 37 13.47 -11.95 -1.55
C THR A 37 12.61 -11.99 -2.81
N THR A 38 13.05 -12.66 -3.86
CA THR A 38 12.28 -12.83 -5.09
C THR A 38 11.12 -13.80 -4.87
N ILE A 39 11.34 -14.92 -4.19
CA ILE A 39 10.29 -15.91 -3.89
C ILE A 39 9.27 -15.35 -2.92
N SER A 40 9.69 -14.59 -1.90
CA SER A 40 8.81 -13.99 -0.89
C SER A 40 7.75 -13.05 -1.50
N LYS A 41 8.10 -12.32 -2.56
CA LYS A 41 7.14 -11.45 -3.25
C LYS A 41 6.09 -12.20 -4.07
N PHE A 42 6.42 -13.39 -4.58
CA PHE A 42 5.48 -14.20 -5.38
C PHE A 42 4.44 -14.95 -4.53
N GLU A 43 4.72 -15.24 -3.27
CA GLU A 43 3.77 -15.95 -2.40
C GLU A 43 2.61 -15.06 -1.94
N GLU A 44 2.82 -13.76 -1.74
CA GLU A 44 1.75 -12.84 -1.34
C GLU A 44 0.66 -12.68 -2.41
N GLU A 45 1.02 -12.63 -3.69
CA GLU A 45 0.05 -12.53 -4.78
C GLU A 45 -0.73 -13.84 -4.99
N ARG A 46 -0.07 -14.98 -4.86
CA ARG A 46 -0.73 -16.29 -4.99
C ARG A 46 -1.64 -16.63 -3.80
N SER A 47 -1.25 -16.28 -2.60
CA SER A 47 -2.05 -16.50 -1.39
C SER A 47 -3.38 -15.76 -1.46
N ARG A 48 -3.42 -14.54 -2.00
CA ARG A 48 -4.66 -13.77 -2.17
C ARG A 48 -5.61 -14.40 -3.20
N ALA A 49 -5.08 -14.87 -4.32
CA ALA A 49 -5.90 -15.52 -5.36
C ALA A 49 -6.53 -16.83 -4.85
N VAL A 50 -5.79 -17.61 -4.05
CA VAL A 50 -6.27 -18.87 -3.48
C VAL A 50 -7.29 -18.61 -2.36
N MET A 51 -7.06 -17.62 -1.49
CA MET A 51 -8.02 -17.24 -0.44
C MET A 51 -9.34 -16.75 -1.05
N TYR A 52 -9.28 -15.99 -2.15
CA TYR A 52 -10.47 -15.55 -2.86
C TYR A 52 -11.25 -16.73 -3.49
N SER A 53 -10.56 -17.67 -4.13
CA SER A 53 -11.20 -18.83 -4.76
C SER A 53 -11.81 -19.79 -3.72
N VAL A 54 -11.18 -19.94 -2.55
CA VAL A 54 -11.71 -20.73 -1.43
C VAL A 54 -12.93 -20.06 -0.83
N ALA A 55 -12.92 -18.74 -0.62
CA ALA A 55 -14.08 -18.01 -0.11
C ALA A 55 -15.29 -18.12 -1.03
N VAL A 56 -15.08 -18.02 -2.36
CA VAL A 56 -16.15 -18.19 -3.35
C VAL A 56 -16.66 -19.65 -3.42
N ALA A 57 -15.78 -20.63 -3.29
CA ALA A 57 -16.16 -22.05 -3.30
C ALA A 57 -16.96 -22.45 -2.04
N PHE A 58 -16.67 -21.87 -0.89
CA PHE A 58 -17.41 -22.13 0.35
C PHE A 58 -18.70 -21.33 0.46
N ALA A 59 -18.80 -20.16 -0.18
CA ALA A 59 -20.06 -19.42 -0.25
C ALA A 59 -21.16 -20.14 -1.07
N GLY A 60 -20.78 -21.06 -1.95
CA GLY A 60 -21.71 -21.86 -2.76
C GLY A 60 -22.16 -23.17 -2.11
N ALA A 61 -21.63 -23.56 -0.96
CA ALA A 61 -21.87 -24.88 -0.33
C ALA A 61 -22.78 -24.85 0.91
N VAL A 62 -23.51 -23.76 1.17
CA VAL A 62 -24.51 -23.73 2.22
C VAL A 62 -25.83 -24.23 1.63
N PRO A 63 -26.39 -25.38 2.07
CA PRO A 63 -27.71 -25.82 1.61
C PRO A 63 -28.74 -24.77 2.06
N ALA A 64 -29.61 -24.40 1.12
CA ALA A 64 -30.73 -23.50 1.35
C ALA A 64 -31.65 -24.09 2.43
N THR A 65 -31.45 -23.70 3.66
CA THR A 65 -32.44 -23.88 4.72
C THR A 65 -33.24 -22.59 4.78
N GLU A 66 -34.51 -22.72 4.47
CA GLU A 66 -35.49 -21.67 4.37
C GLU A 66 -35.49 -20.72 5.57
N GLY A 67 -35.42 -19.41 5.31
CA GLY A 67 -36.09 -18.44 6.17
C GLY A 67 -35.24 -17.72 7.21
N ARG A 68 -33.94 -17.42 6.97
CA ARG A 68 -33.29 -16.37 7.75
C ARG A 68 -32.29 -15.63 6.85
N ALA A 69 -32.63 -14.40 6.49
CA ALA A 69 -31.71 -13.48 5.83
C ALA A 69 -30.46 -13.32 6.71
N VAL A 70 -29.38 -13.97 6.33
CA VAL A 70 -28.03 -13.67 6.85
C VAL A 70 -27.69 -12.31 6.26
N PRO A 71 -27.32 -11.30 7.05
CA PRO A 71 -26.91 -10.02 6.48
C PRO A 71 -25.67 -10.25 5.63
N ASP A 72 -25.82 -10.04 4.33
CA ASP A 72 -24.79 -10.12 3.26
C ASP A 72 -23.78 -8.95 3.35
N ALA A 73 -23.63 -8.36 4.54
CA ALA A 73 -22.90 -7.12 4.75
C ALA A 73 -21.38 -7.25 4.56
N GLY A 74 -20.80 -8.41 4.81
CA GLY A 74 -19.34 -8.55 4.79
C GLY A 74 -18.73 -8.75 3.39
N ILE A 75 -19.38 -9.50 2.52
CA ILE A 75 -18.86 -9.79 1.16
C ILE A 75 -19.06 -8.59 0.25
N GLY A 76 -20.21 -7.92 0.35
CA GLY A 76 -20.49 -6.71 -0.42
C GLY A 76 -19.58 -5.54 -0.08
N ALA A 77 -19.15 -5.38 1.18
CA ALA A 77 -18.24 -4.32 1.59
C ALA A 77 -16.82 -4.51 1.01
N LEU A 78 -16.29 -5.73 1.03
CA LEU A 78 -14.98 -6.04 0.45
C LEU A 78 -14.96 -5.83 -1.08
N ASP A 79 -16.02 -6.21 -1.77
CA ASP A 79 -16.16 -6.02 -3.21
C ASP A 79 -16.28 -4.52 -3.57
N GLN A 80 -17.01 -3.75 -2.79
CA GLN A 80 -17.12 -2.30 -2.96
C GLN A 80 -15.80 -1.59 -2.70
N GLN A 81 -15.03 -2.02 -1.70
CA GLN A 81 -13.72 -1.50 -1.35
C GLN A 81 -12.70 -1.78 -2.47
N ALA A 82 -12.65 -3.02 -2.95
CA ALA A 82 -11.80 -3.40 -4.08
C ALA A 82 -12.16 -2.61 -5.34
N SER A 83 -13.44 -2.41 -5.61
CA SER A 83 -13.92 -1.64 -6.75
C SER A 83 -13.58 -0.14 -6.65
N LEU A 84 -13.61 0.45 -5.44
CA LEU A 84 -13.23 1.85 -5.22
C LEU A 84 -11.73 2.05 -5.44
N SER A 85 -10.90 1.20 -4.86
CA SER A 85 -9.46 1.29 -5.03
C SER A 85 -9.04 1.15 -6.49
N GLU A 86 -9.66 0.24 -7.24
CA GLU A 86 -9.37 0.06 -8.67
C GLU A 86 -9.85 1.27 -9.49
N GLN A 87 -11.01 1.81 -9.19
CA GLN A 87 -11.51 3.02 -9.86
C GLN A 87 -10.58 4.22 -9.64
N ILE A 88 -10.09 4.42 -8.41
CA ILE A 88 -9.16 5.49 -8.09
C ILE A 88 -7.81 5.28 -8.81
N ARG A 89 -7.29 4.05 -8.82
CA ARG A 89 -6.07 3.71 -9.59
C ARG A 89 -6.22 4.03 -11.07
N ALA A 90 -7.31 3.60 -11.67
CA ALA A 90 -7.59 3.85 -13.08
C ALA A 90 -7.70 5.35 -13.38
N LEU A 91 -8.36 6.11 -12.52
CA LEU A 91 -8.49 7.56 -12.63
C LEU A 91 -7.11 8.25 -12.66
N PHE A 92 -6.23 7.91 -11.72
CA PHE A 92 -4.90 8.52 -11.64
C PHE A 92 -4.04 8.13 -12.84
N ARG A 93 -4.00 6.84 -13.20
CA ARG A 93 -3.23 6.35 -14.37
C ARG A 93 -3.68 6.98 -15.69
N GLN A 94 -4.98 7.23 -15.86
CA GLN A 94 -5.52 7.88 -17.07
C GLN A 94 -5.20 9.38 -17.14
N THR A 95 -5.03 10.02 -15.99
CA THR A 95 -4.92 11.48 -15.93
C THR A 95 -3.47 11.96 -15.79
N LEU A 96 -2.59 11.15 -15.19
CA LEU A 96 -1.21 11.51 -14.88
C LEU A 96 -0.24 10.55 -15.58
N PRO A 97 0.89 11.07 -16.15
CA PRO A 97 1.80 10.25 -16.93
C PRO A 97 2.58 9.21 -16.14
N LEU A 98 2.89 9.53 -14.89
CA LEU A 98 3.66 8.67 -13.98
C LEU A 98 3.02 8.68 -12.60
N VAL A 99 2.36 7.58 -12.27
CA VAL A 99 1.77 7.35 -10.94
C VAL A 99 2.34 6.05 -10.40
N GLU A 100 2.99 6.11 -9.26
CA GLU A 100 3.34 4.92 -8.48
C GLU A 100 2.18 4.57 -7.58
N VAL A 101 1.76 3.33 -7.62
CA VAL A 101 0.61 2.85 -6.85
C VAL A 101 1.05 1.71 -5.97
N GLU A 102 0.97 1.91 -4.69
CA GLU A 102 1.21 0.90 -3.67
C GLU A 102 -0.08 0.60 -2.92
N THR A 103 -0.24 -0.63 -2.55
CA THR A 103 -1.33 -1.04 -1.65
C THR A 103 -0.71 -1.76 -0.48
N ALA A 104 -1.09 -1.38 0.72
CA ALA A 104 -0.66 -2.09 1.92
C ALA A 104 -1.07 -3.56 1.86
N ALA A 105 -0.33 -4.43 2.55
CA ALA A 105 -0.54 -5.88 2.53
C ALA A 105 -1.95 -6.29 2.97
N ASP A 106 -2.59 -5.49 3.82
CA ASP A 106 -3.97 -5.68 4.29
C ASP A 106 -5.04 -5.19 3.30
N GLY A 107 -4.63 -4.57 2.18
CA GLY A 107 -5.53 -4.00 1.19
C GLY A 107 -6.26 -2.72 1.60
N ARG A 108 -6.02 -2.22 2.83
CA ARG A 108 -6.76 -1.09 3.41
C ARG A 108 -6.24 0.26 2.98
N VAL A 109 -4.95 0.38 2.75
CA VAL A 109 -4.32 1.64 2.39
C VAL A 109 -3.92 1.60 0.93
N LEU A 110 -4.48 2.51 0.16
CA LEU A 110 -4.10 2.79 -1.21
C LEU A 110 -3.23 4.05 -1.22
N ARG A 111 -1.96 3.91 -1.53
CA ARG A 111 -1.01 5.00 -1.68
C ARG A 111 -0.75 5.26 -3.15
N LEU A 112 -0.96 6.50 -3.57
CA LEU A 112 -0.76 6.97 -4.93
C LEU A 112 0.26 8.10 -4.92
N GLU A 113 1.46 7.85 -5.44
CA GLU A 113 2.51 8.86 -5.52
C GLU A 113 2.56 9.50 -6.91
N VAL A 114 2.52 10.81 -6.92
CA VAL A 114 2.56 11.63 -8.14
C VAL A 114 3.64 12.72 -8.00
N ARG A 115 4.15 13.20 -9.11
CA ARG A 115 5.10 14.31 -9.07
C ARG A 115 4.38 15.63 -8.83
N ALA A 116 4.93 16.46 -7.93
CA ALA A 116 4.33 17.75 -7.61
C ALA A 116 4.17 18.66 -8.85
N HIS A 117 5.12 18.60 -9.81
CA HIS A 117 5.03 19.40 -11.04
C HIS A 117 3.89 18.95 -11.97
N ASP A 118 3.35 17.74 -11.80
CA ASP A 118 2.18 17.31 -12.54
C ASP A 118 0.89 17.97 -12.02
N LEU A 119 0.88 18.34 -10.74
CA LEU A 119 -0.26 19.00 -10.10
C LEU A 119 -0.12 20.53 -10.06
N PHE A 120 1.10 21.04 -9.86
CA PHE A 120 1.39 22.46 -9.62
C PHE A 120 2.35 23.02 -10.65
N ALA A 121 2.29 24.34 -10.85
CA ALA A 121 3.35 25.04 -11.57
C ALA A 121 4.61 25.15 -10.70
N MET A 122 5.75 25.32 -11.35
CA MET A 122 7.04 25.43 -10.67
C MET A 122 7.02 26.60 -9.66
N GLY A 123 7.44 26.33 -8.42
CA GLY A 123 7.49 27.36 -7.37
C GLY A 123 6.12 27.83 -6.84
N GLN A 124 5.00 27.32 -7.35
CA GLN A 124 3.65 27.73 -6.95
C GLN A 124 2.95 26.65 -6.12
N SER A 125 1.98 27.10 -5.32
CA SER A 125 1.08 26.25 -4.55
C SER A 125 -0.33 26.11 -5.17
N ASP A 126 -0.60 26.83 -6.27
CA ASP A 126 -1.88 26.77 -6.95
C ASP A 126 -1.92 25.58 -7.92
N LEU A 127 -3.03 24.86 -7.89
CA LEU A 127 -3.26 23.73 -8.78
C LEU A 127 -3.34 24.20 -10.24
N ARG A 128 -2.74 23.42 -11.12
CA ARG A 128 -2.91 23.62 -12.56
C ARG A 128 -4.39 23.47 -12.92
N PRO A 129 -4.98 24.36 -13.76
CA PRO A 129 -6.41 24.32 -14.10
C PRO A 129 -6.88 22.96 -14.62
N GLN A 130 -6.01 22.27 -15.39
CA GLN A 130 -6.32 20.96 -15.97
C GLN A 130 -6.47 19.86 -14.90
N ARG A 131 -5.94 20.07 -13.69
CA ARG A 131 -5.98 19.09 -12.59
C ARG A 131 -7.24 19.18 -11.73
N GLY A 132 -8.01 20.24 -11.87
CA GLY A 132 -9.33 20.37 -11.23
C GLY A 132 -10.28 19.23 -11.58
N LEU A 133 -10.22 18.71 -12.83
CA LEU A 133 -11.05 17.57 -13.23
C LEU A 133 -10.65 16.27 -12.51
N LEU A 134 -9.35 16.04 -12.30
CA LEU A 134 -8.86 14.87 -11.53
C LEU A 134 -9.43 14.89 -10.12
N LEU A 135 -9.27 16.03 -9.41
CA LEU A 135 -9.77 16.16 -8.04
C LEU A 135 -11.29 16.05 -7.95
N ARG A 136 -12.02 16.59 -8.92
CA ARG A 136 -13.48 16.43 -9.00
C ARG A 136 -13.90 14.98 -9.16
N ARG A 137 -13.25 14.23 -10.06
CA ARG A 137 -13.52 12.80 -10.24
C ARG A 137 -13.16 11.99 -9.00
N LEU A 138 -12.04 12.33 -8.33
CA LEU A 138 -11.65 11.71 -7.07
C LEU A 138 -12.70 11.99 -5.99
N ALA A 139 -13.10 13.24 -5.80
CA ALA A 139 -14.14 13.61 -4.84
C ALA A 139 -15.45 12.84 -5.12
N ASN A 140 -15.89 12.79 -6.37
CA ASN A 140 -17.11 12.06 -6.75
C ASN A 140 -16.98 10.55 -6.46
N ALA A 141 -15.81 9.94 -6.68
CA ALA A 141 -15.60 8.53 -6.37
C ALA A 141 -15.64 8.25 -4.86
N LEU A 142 -15.13 9.19 -4.05
CA LEU A 142 -15.11 9.09 -2.59
C LEU A 142 -16.48 9.37 -1.95
N THR A 143 -17.28 10.25 -2.55
CA THR A 143 -18.59 10.69 -2.01
C THR A 143 -19.79 10.04 -2.69
N ASP A 144 -19.58 8.98 -3.49
CA ASP A 144 -20.68 8.30 -4.20
C ASP A 144 -21.67 7.69 -3.18
N PRO A 145 -22.93 8.20 -3.13
CA PRO A 145 -23.93 7.74 -2.17
C PRO A 145 -24.35 6.28 -2.38
N ARG A 146 -24.12 5.74 -3.57
CA ARG A 146 -24.44 4.32 -3.88
C ARG A 146 -23.57 3.33 -3.10
N ARG A 147 -22.44 3.79 -2.56
CA ARG A 147 -21.50 2.97 -1.80
C ARG A 147 -21.80 2.95 -0.30
N GLY A 148 -22.90 3.59 0.11
CA GLY A 148 -23.24 3.76 1.52
C GLY A 148 -22.33 4.78 2.24
N PRO A 149 -22.47 4.94 3.54
CA PRO A 149 -21.64 5.84 4.33
C PRO A 149 -20.23 5.28 4.55
N GLY A 150 -19.57 4.87 3.46
CA GLY A 150 -18.22 4.27 3.52
C GLY A 150 -17.29 5.16 4.32
N LEU A 151 -16.74 4.61 5.38
CA LEU A 151 -15.71 5.27 6.17
C LEU A 151 -14.41 5.20 5.33
N TYR A 152 -13.91 6.35 4.91
CA TYR A 152 -12.59 6.48 4.29
C TYR A 152 -11.91 7.70 4.89
N THR A 153 -10.59 7.70 4.89
CA THR A 153 -9.80 8.89 5.16
C THR A 153 -8.83 9.13 4.03
N VAL A 154 -8.55 10.39 3.74
CA VAL A 154 -7.59 10.79 2.72
C VAL A 154 -6.54 11.68 3.37
N GLU A 155 -5.31 11.22 3.35
CA GLU A 155 -4.16 12.00 3.77
C GLU A 155 -3.36 12.43 2.53
N VAL A 156 -3.05 13.72 2.44
CA VAL A 156 -2.22 14.28 1.37
C VAL A 156 -0.86 14.65 1.93
N LEU A 157 0.14 13.87 1.57
CA LEU A 157 1.51 14.00 2.05
C LEU A 157 2.41 14.61 0.96
N HIS A 158 3.22 15.60 1.30
CA HIS A 158 4.26 16.09 0.40
C HIS A 158 5.63 15.61 0.88
N ALA A 159 6.39 15.02 -0.02
CA ALA A 159 7.76 14.59 0.25
C ALA A 159 8.66 15.79 0.55
N VAL A 160 9.50 15.66 1.58
CA VAL A 160 10.50 16.66 1.96
C VAL A 160 11.82 15.96 2.29
N PRO A 161 12.97 16.60 2.05
CA PRO A 161 14.24 16.08 2.52
C PRO A 161 14.27 15.98 4.05
N PRO A 162 14.92 14.96 4.64
CA PRO A 162 15.05 14.87 6.08
C PRO A 162 15.97 15.96 6.62
N GLY A 163 15.55 16.62 7.68
CA GLY A 163 16.35 17.67 8.37
C GLY A 163 16.22 19.07 7.78
N ASP A 164 15.39 19.28 6.78
CA ASP A 164 15.13 20.61 6.23
C ASP A 164 14.41 21.50 7.26
N GLY A 165 14.84 22.76 7.30
CA GLY A 165 14.25 23.76 8.20
C GLY A 165 12.85 24.23 7.73
N ALA A 166 12.20 25.02 8.59
CA ALA A 166 10.83 25.52 8.35
C ALA A 166 10.64 26.26 7.02
N ALA A 167 11.68 26.86 6.45
CA ALA A 167 11.60 27.56 5.16
C ALA A 167 11.37 26.59 3.99
N ALA A 168 12.05 25.45 3.99
CA ALA A 168 11.94 24.45 2.93
C ALA A 168 10.62 23.69 2.97
N THR A 169 9.95 23.63 4.10
CA THR A 169 8.67 22.93 4.26
C THR A 169 7.44 23.79 3.92
N ARG A 170 7.58 25.11 3.79
CA ARG A 170 6.45 26.03 3.52
C ARG A 170 5.70 25.71 2.21
N LEU A 171 6.42 25.59 1.11
CA LEU A 171 5.80 25.31 -0.19
C LEU A 171 5.21 23.91 -0.24
N PRO A 172 5.89 22.84 0.23
CA PRO A 172 5.31 21.51 0.39
C PRO A 172 4.00 21.51 1.18
N ALA A 173 3.98 22.13 2.36
CA ALA A 173 2.79 22.21 3.20
C ALA A 173 1.65 23.01 2.53
N ALA A 174 1.97 24.12 1.88
CA ALA A 174 0.98 24.92 1.15
C ALA A 174 0.33 24.12 0.02
N ARG A 175 1.10 23.29 -0.70
CA ARG A 175 0.61 22.42 -1.78
C ARG A 175 -0.33 21.34 -1.26
N SER A 176 0.06 20.59 -0.21
CA SER A 176 -0.82 19.60 0.41
C SER A 176 -2.12 20.25 0.89
N GLY A 177 -2.02 21.40 1.56
CA GLY A 177 -3.18 22.15 2.01
C GLY A 177 -4.08 22.64 0.87
N THR A 178 -3.51 22.99 -0.29
CA THR A 178 -4.30 23.39 -1.47
C THR A 178 -5.11 22.21 -2.04
N VAL A 179 -4.52 20.99 -2.10
CA VAL A 179 -5.24 19.81 -2.52
C VAL A 179 -6.40 19.49 -1.58
N VAL A 180 -6.15 19.51 -0.27
CA VAL A 180 -7.18 19.22 0.75
C VAL A 180 -8.32 20.25 0.69
N ARG A 181 -8.00 21.55 0.59
CA ARG A 181 -9.04 22.58 0.41
C ARG A 181 -9.85 22.37 -0.87
N ALA A 182 -9.21 21.97 -1.96
CA ALA A 182 -9.91 21.71 -3.21
C ALA A 182 -10.84 20.49 -3.07
N LEU A 183 -10.42 19.40 -2.42
CA LEU A 183 -11.28 18.23 -2.15
C LEU A 183 -12.44 18.58 -1.23
N SER A 184 -12.22 19.36 -0.18
CA SER A 184 -13.26 19.84 0.72
C SER A 184 -14.28 20.72 0.00
N ALA A 185 -13.84 21.63 -0.86
CA ALA A 185 -14.72 22.45 -1.70
C ALA A 185 -15.54 21.64 -2.71
N LEU A 186 -15.09 20.42 -3.04
CA LEU A 186 -15.78 19.46 -3.90
C LEU A 186 -16.72 18.50 -3.14
N GLY A 187 -16.89 18.71 -1.83
CA GLY A 187 -17.85 17.98 -1.00
C GLY A 187 -17.26 16.80 -0.20
N VAL A 188 -15.95 16.59 -0.21
CA VAL A 188 -15.33 15.60 0.68
C VAL A 188 -15.35 16.16 2.11
N PRO A 189 -15.91 15.44 3.11
CA PRO A 189 -15.99 15.91 4.48
C PRO A 189 -14.62 16.24 5.08
N GLY A 190 -14.50 17.37 5.76
CA GLY A 190 -13.23 17.87 6.27
C GLY A 190 -12.61 17.00 7.37
N ASP A 191 -13.43 16.32 8.15
CA ASP A 191 -13.02 15.34 9.18
C ASP A 191 -12.36 14.07 8.60
N ARG A 192 -12.51 13.87 7.30
CA ARG A 192 -11.90 12.76 6.55
C ARG A 192 -10.66 13.18 5.78
N LEU A 193 -10.27 14.42 5.86
CA LEU A 193 -9.13 14.98 5.14
C LEU A 193 -8.02 15.39 6.09
N SER A 194 -6.81 14.99 5.81
CA SER A 194 -5.62 15.43 6.53
C SER A 194 -4.48 15.80 5.57
N THR A 195 -3.53 16.57 6.08
CA THR A 195 -2.31 16.92 5.35
C THR A 195 -1.09 16.64 6.20
N GLY A 196 0.00 16.23 5.55
CA GLY A 196 1.25 15.99 6.22
C GLY A 196 2.47 16.27 5.36
N LEU A 197 3.62 16.15 5.98
CA LEU A 197 4.92 16.13 5.32
C LEU A 197 5.55 14.78 5.57
N TRP A 198 6.14 14.24 4.53
CA TRP A 198 6.75 12.93 4.54
C TRP A 198 8.26 13.07 4.31
N PRO A 199 9.10 12.89 5.36
CA PRO A 199 10.54 12.91 5.21
C PRO A 199 11.02 11.75 4.34
N THR A 200 11.72 12.05 3.25
CA THR A 200 12.23 11.02 2.34
C THR A 200 13.65 11.36 1.89
N ARG A 201 14.46 10.31 1.69
CA ARG A 201 15.75 10.42 1.01
C ARG A 201 15.64 10.29 -0.50
N GLY A 202 14.44 9.98 -1.01
CA GLY A 202 14.13 9.92 -2.43
C GLY A 202 13.84 11.30 -3.03
N ASP A 203 12.98 11.34 -4.05
CA ASP A 203 12.59 12.59 -4.72
C ASP A 203 11.68 13.44 -3.83
N PRO A 204 12.12 14.63 -3.36
CA PRO A 204 11.31 15.50 -2.53
C PRO A 204 10.18 16.20 -3.33
N GLY A 205 10.18 16.06 -4.63
CA GLY A 205 9.15 16.61 -5.52
C GLY A 205 7.90 15.72 -5.65
N ARG A 206 7.66 14.78 -4.73
CA ARG A 206 6.51 13.88 -4.77
C ARG A 206 5.40 14.30 -3.83
N ILE A 207 4.18 13.94 -4.20
CA ILE A 207 2.98 14.06 -3.39
C ILE A 207 2.32 12.69 -3.35
N ALA A 208 2.04 12.20 -2.14
CA ALA A 208 1.31 10.96 -1.93
C ALA A 208 -0.14 11.27 -1.51
N PHE A 209 -1.07 10.55 -2.10
CA PHE A 209 -2.45 10.45 -1.64
C PHE A 209 -2.58 9.10 -0.95
N GLU A 210 -2.72 9.10 0.35
CA GLU A 210 -3.02 7.90 1.13
C GLU A 210 -4.51 7.83 1.40
N ILE A 211 -5.15 6.83 0.85
CA ILE A 211 -6.59 6.62 1.03
C ILE A 211 -6.74 5.36 1.87
N THR A 212 -7.15 5.54 3.11
CA THR A 212 -7.44 4.44 4.02
C THR A 212 -8.92 4.09 3.93
N LEU A 213 -9.19 2.83 3.69
CA LEU A 213 -10.51 2.23 3.61
C LEU A 213 -10.68 1.34 4.84
N PRO A 214 -11.33 1.79 5.90
CA PRO A 214 -11.54 0.95 7.09
C PRO A 214 -12.42 -0.25 6.75
N MET A 215 -12.09 -1.39 7.33
CA MET A 215 -13.02 -2.52 7.36
C MET A 215 -14.17 -2.15 8.29
N GLU A 216 -15.38 -2.40 7.86
CA GLU A 216 -16.53 -2.40 8.74
C GLU A 216 -16.24 -3.39 9.88
N GLU A 217 -16.17 -2.90 11.10
CA GLU A 217 -16.11 -3.77 12.27
C GLU A 217 -17.34 -4.66 12.23
N LEU A 218 -17.14 -5.97 12.11
CA LEU A 218 -18.24 -6.90 12.25
C LEU A 218 -18.95 -6.56 13.58
N PRO A 219 -20.29 -6.40 13.56
CA PRO A 219 -21.02 -6.15 14.79
C PRO A 219 -20.66 -7.26 15.79
N PRO A 220 -20.49 -6.93 17.07
CA PRO A 220 -20.11 -7.91 18.08
C PRO A 220 -21.05 -9.10 18.00
N ASN A 221 -20.48 -10.30 17.92
CA ASN A 221 -21.23 -11.54 17.78
C ASN A 221 -22.30 -11.62 18.89
N PRO A 222 -23.60 -11.53 18.58
CA PRO A 222 -24.64 -11.53 19.61
C PRO A 222 -24.73 -12.85 20.38
N LEU A 223 -23.98 -13.88 19.94
CA LEU A 223 -23.95 -15.19 20.60
C LEU A 223 -22.84 -15.30 21.67
N ALA A 224 -21.96 -14.32 21.80
CA ALA A 224 -20.90 -14.34 22.81
C ALA A 224 -21.41 -14.04 24.24
N GLY A 225 -22.65 -13.56 24.39
CA GLY A 225 -23.26 -13.19 25.67
C GLY A 225 -24.17 -14.23 26.32
N SER A 226 -24.38 -15.40 25.70
CA SER A 226 -25.39 -16.37 26.19
C SER A 226 -24.82 -17.55 26.99
N ALA A 227 -23.53 -17.53 27.34
CA ALA A 227 -22.88 -18.66 28.01
C ALA A 227 -22.63 -18.44 29.53
N GLU A 228 -23.16 -17.38 30.13
CA GLU A 228 -22.98 -17.14 31.56
C GLU A 228 -24.36 -16.92 32.23
N GLY A 229 -24.94 -17.97 32.70
CA GLY A 229 -26.13 -17.90 33.58
C GLY A 229 -27.09 -19.07 33.41
N ASP A 230 -26.74 -20.22 33.92
CA ASP A 230 -27.64 -21.04 34.73
C ASP A 230 -26.85 -22.21 35.34
N GLY A 231 -26.60 -22.09 36.63
CA GLY A 231 -26.20 -23.17 37.50
C GLY A 231 -26.89 -22.97 38.83
N PRO A 232 -27.57 -24.01 39.39
CA PRO A 232 -28.39 -23.92 40.58
C PRO A 232 -27.56 -23.72 41.85
#